data_134315017015caca8d7bdf66e716e389
#
_entry.id   134315017015caca8d7bdf66e716e389
#
_cell.length_a   1.000
_cell.length_b   1.000
_cell.length_c   1.000
_cell.angle_alpha   90.00
_cell.angle_beta   90.00
_cell.angle_gamma   90.00
#
_symmetry.space_group_name_H-M   'P 1'
#
loop_
_entity.id
_entity.type
_entity.pdbx_description
1 polymer ?
#
loop_
_entity_poly.entity_id
_entity_poly.type
_entity_poly.pdbx_seq_one_letter_code
_entity_poly.pdbx_strand_id
1 'polypeptide(L)'
;MTSGSGQCGRSTLTPRQRITFLAALILVASHFSLAYISEAAPFLSLRAFAAGLAPQPFQERALTAWILRGANRFDSPQFEAALHRLLPAMGDAFNETTLVLLIIAWISMAASIVVTRETLLKLTGDALLSSWAAFLVPYMAYFTYILNFGPHFLLPYDLPSLFFFCAGLYLLVMRRPLLLVPLIAIATLNRETSLFLIGFYLLFELSRGGDRKRRVAVLAYAAAMLAAWIAMRLVVLHLYGHNPVAAASRMADLKLWQNLGFLVKPQHWPAFASVFGFTLPIVFVYRRYLKPDFLTRGLIVIALWLALMLFVGVLIEIRIFGELISYMSVALGVIVHRFLTTRSEAQVRA
;
A
#
# COMPACT_ATOMS: atom_id res chain seq x y z
N MET A 1 18.95 39.75 -23.33
CA MET A 1 18.04 38.59 -23.47
C MET A 1 17.78 38.05 -22.11
N THR A 2 16.70 38.50 -21.45
CA THR A 2 16.33 38.14 -20.09
C THR A 2 15.58 36.81 -20.13
N SER A 3 16.22 35.74 -19.67
CA SER A 3 15.58 34.46 -19.43
C SER A 3 14.56 34.59 -18.32
N GLY A 4 13.30 34.82 -18.67
CA GLY A 4 12.18 34.72 -17.77
C GLY A 4 12.06 33.29 -17.25
N SER A 5 12.63 33.01 -16.09
CA SER A 5 12.34 31.82 -15.31
C SER A 5 10.87 31.91 -14.86
N GLY A 6 9.97 31.42 -15.70
CA GLY A 6 8.59 31.17 -15.31
C GLY A 6 8.59 30.22 -14.12
N GLN A 7 8.63 30.76 -12.90
CA GLN A 7 8.20 30.03 -11.71
C GLN A 7 6.75 29.63 -11.93
N CYS A 8 6.55 28.39 -12.39
CA CYS A 8 5.24 27.74 -12.35
C CYS A 8 4.81 27.74 -10.88
N GLY A 9 4.07 28.78 -10.47
CA GLY A 9 3.58 28.96 -9.13
C GLY A 9 2.80 27.69 -8.75
N ARG A 10 3.16 27.03 -7.66
CA ARG A 10 2.42 25.89 -7.13
C ARG A 10 0.97 26.31 -7.00
N SER A 11 0.11 25.79 -7.85
CA SER A 11 -1.32 26.04 -7.74
C SER A 11 -1.78 25.53 -6.37
N THR A 12 -2.24 26.42 -5.52
CA THR A 12 -2.83 26.06 -4.23
C THR A 12 -4.32 25.84 -4.41
N LEU A 13 -4.87 24.86 -3.69
CA LEU A 13 -6.31 24.67 -3.67
C LEU A 13 -7.02 25.91 -3.08
N THR A 14 -8.12 26.30 -3.69
CA THR A 14 -9.04 27.29 -3.10
C THR A 14 -9.67 26.72 -1.81
N PRO A 15 -10.20 27.56 -0.90
CA PRO A 15 -10.86 27.07 0.31
C PRO A 15 -12.00 26.07 0.02
N ARG A 16 -12.81 26.32 -1.01
CA ARG A 16 -13.87 25.39 -1.44
C ARG A 16 -13.30 24.04 -1.87
N GLN A 17 -12.26 24.02 -2.71
CA GLN A 17 -11.62 22.79 -3.15
C GLN A 17 -11.00 22.00 -1.99
N ARG A 18 -10.43 22.67 -0.98
CA ARG A 18 -9.92 22.03 0.24
C ARG A 18 -11.04 21.36 1.03
N ILE A 19 -12.16 22.06 1.24
CA ILE A 19 -13.32 21.51 1.94
C ILE A 19 -13.87 20.29 1.17
N THR A 20 -14.04 20.42 -0.15
CA THR A 20 -14.51 19.31 -0.99
C THR A 20 -13.57 18.10 -0.94
N PHE A 21 -12.26 18.33 -0.99
CA PHE A 21 -11.27 17.25 -0.86
C PHE A 21 -11.36 16.56 0.51
N LEU A 22 -11.46 17.34 1.60
CA LEU A 22 -11.57 16.79 2.96
C LEU A 22 -12.88 16.01 3.15
N ALA A 23 -14.00 16.53 2.65
CA ALA A 23 -15.27 15.81 2.69
C ALA A 23 -15.20 14.50 1.91
N ALA A 24 -14.65 14.52 0.69
CA ALA A 24 -14.46 13.33 -0.12
C ALA A 24 -13.52 12.33 0.56
N LEU A 25 -12.42 12.80 1.17
CA LEU A 25 -11.47 11.97 1.93
C LEU A 25 -12.18 11.22 3.06
N ILE A 26 -12.94 11.93 3.89
CA ILE A 26 -13.67 11.33 5.02
C ILE A 26 -14.68 10.31 4.50
N LEU A 27 -15.52 10.68 3.53
CA LEU A 27 -16.56 9.81 2.99
C LEU A 27 -15.97 8.55 2.34
N VAL A 28 -14.96 8.69 1.48
CA VAL A 28 -14.35 7.55 0.78
C VAL A 28 -13.59 6.65 1.72
N ALA A 29 -12.80 7.20 2.67
CA ALA A 29 -12.09 6.40 3.65
C ALA A 29 -13.08 5.65 4.58
N SER A 30 -14.18 6.28 5.00
CA SER A 30 -15.21 5.65 5.83
C SER A 30 -15.93 4.54 5.06
N HIS A 31 -16.40 4.83 3.85
CA HIS A 31 -17.10 3.83 3.03
C HIS A 31 -16.19 2.64 2.72
N PHE A 32 -14.94 2.90 2.30
CA PHE A 32 -13.98 1.82 2.02
C PHE A 32 -13.74 0.95 3.25
N SER A 33 -13.49 1.55 4.41
CA SER A 33 -13.15 0.80 5.62
C SER A 33 -14.33 -0.02 6.13
N LEU A 34 -15.55 0.50 6.04
CA LEU A 34 -16.76 -0.24 6.35
C LEU A 34 -16.94 -1.41 5.39
N ALA A 35 -16.84 -1.19 4.06
CA ALA A 35 -16.95 -2.24 3.07
C ALA A 35 -15.85 -3.31 3.23
N TYR A 36 -14.61 -2.90 3.53
CA TYR A 36 -13.50 -3.83 3.77
C TYR A 36 -13.76 -4.78 4.94
N ILE A 37 -14.43 -4.29 5.99
CA ILE A 37 -14.74 -5.12 7.16
C ILE A 37 -16.01 -5.96 6.94
N SER A 38 -17.04 -5.40 6.30
CA SER A 38 -18.31 -6.10 6.11
C SER A 38 -18.27 -7.18 5.03
N GLU A 39 -17.49 -6.97 3.97
CA GLU A 39 -17.46 -7.89 2.82
C GLU A 39 -16.37 -8.97 2.95
N ALA A 40 -15.38 -8.78 3.83
CA ALA A 40 -14.29 -9.74 3.97
C ALA A 40 -14.68 -10.90 4.87
N ALA A 41 -14.46 -12.13 4.39
CA ALA A 41 -14.66 -13.33 5.20
C ALA A 41 -13.64 -13.40 6.35
N PRO A 42 -14.06 -13.75 7.57
CA PRO A 42 -13.15 -13.97 8.68
C PRO A 42 -12.28 -15.19 8.38
N PHE A 43 -10.98 -14.94 8.17
CA PHE A 43 -9.99 -16.00 7.94
C PHE A 43 -9.14 -16.26 9.18
N LEU A 44 -8.88 -15.21 9.94
CA LEU A 44 -8.03 -15.20 11.11
C LEU A 44 -8.85 -14.84 12.34
N SER A 45 -8.77 -15.66 13.41
CA SER A 45 -9.32 -15.26 14.70
C SER A 45 -8.59 -14.00 15.20
N LEU A 46 -9.26 -12.84 15.15
CA LEU A 46 -8.69 -11.58 15.62
C LEU A 46 -8.29 -11.64 17.09
N ARG A 47 -9.07 -12.36 17.92
CA ARG A 47 -8.76 -12.59 19.35
C ARG A 47 -7.48 -13.41 19.52
N ALA A 48 -7.32 -14.52 18.78
CA ALA A 48 -6.10 -15.32 18.83
C ALA A 48 -4.89 -14.54 18.28
N PHE A 49 -5.08 -13.75 17.23
CA PHE A 49 -4.05 -12.89 16.66
C PHE A 49 -3.58 -11.81 17.64
N ALA A 50 -4.52 -11.11 18.30
CA ALA A 50 -4.21 -10.14 19.33
C ALA A 50 -3.50 -10.78 20.55
N ALA A 51 -3.89 -12.00 20.93
CA ALA A 51 -3.25 -12.76 22.00
C ALA A 51 -1.84 -13.28 21.67
N GLY A 52 -1.41 -13.25 20.39
CA GLY A 52 -0.12 -13.79 19.95
C GLY A 52 -0.14 -15.28 19.66
N LEU A 53 -1.31 -15.88 19.50
CA LEU A 53 -1.55 -17.32 19.35
C LEU A 53 -1.93 -17.71 17.93
N ALA A 54 -1.97 -16.78 16.99
CA ALA A 54 -2.28 -17.10 15.61
C ALA A 54 -1.16 -17.94 14.96
N PRO A 55 -1.51 -18.80 13.97
CA PRO A 55 -0.51 -19.58 13.27
C PRO A 55 0.42 -18.73 12.41
N GLN A 56 1.63 -19.24 12.14
CA GLN A 56 2.54 -18.66 11.17
C GLN A 56 1.97 -18.81 9.74
N PRO A 57 2.26 -17.87 8.83
CA PRO A 57 3.06 -16.64 8.99
C PRO A 57 2.25 -15.46 9.51
N PHE A 58 0.96 -15.64 9.85
CA PHE A 58 0.06 -14.53 10.19
C PHE A 58 0.49 -13.81 11.47
N GLN A 59 0.91 -14.56 12.50
CA GLN A 59 1.34 -13.99 13.78
C GLN A 59 2.64 -13.18 13.66
N GLU A 60 3.45 -13.45 12.66
CA GLU A 60 4.69 -12.70 12.42
C GLU A 60 4.46 -11.22 12.04
N ARG A 61 3.20 -10.83 11.85
CA ARG A 61 2.78 -9.44 11.58
C ARG A 61 2.37 -8.76 12.88
N ALA A 62 3.40 -8.55 13.72
CA ALA A 62 3.27 -8.21 15.13
C ALA A 62 2.65 -6.83 15.40
N LEU A 63 2.92 -5.81 14.55
CA LEU A 63 2.50 -4.43 14.81
C LEU A 63 1.00 -4.32 15.06
N THR A 64 0.20 -4.82 14.13
CA THR A 64 -1.27 -4.75 14.24
C THR A 64 -1.77 -5.64 15.38
N ALA A 65 -1.15 -6.80 15.62
CA ALA A 65 -1.48 -7.65 16.75
C ALA A 65 -1.27 -6.93 18.10
N TRP A 66 -0.18 -6.17 18.23
CA TRP A 66 0.10 -5.39 19.43
C TRP A 66 -0.89 -4.26 19.64
N ILE A 67 -1.31 -3.57 18.57
CA ILE A 67 -2.33 -2.52 18.66
C ILE A 67 -3.66 -3.13 19.13
N LEU A 68 -4.09 -4.24 18.53
CA LEU A 68 -5.32 -4.93 18.92
C LEU A 68 -5.25 -5.45 20.36
N ARG A 69 -4.10 -6.00 20.79
CA ARG A 69 -3.88 -6.43 22.19
C ARG A 69 -3.98 -5.26 23.15
N GLY A 70 -3.43 -4.10 22.78
CA GLY A 70 -3.54 -2.89 23.60
C GLY A 70 -4.98 -2.45 23.78
N ALA A 71 -5.78 -2.52 22.71
CA ALA A 71 -7.19 -2.18 22.73
C ALA A 71 -8.04 -3.14 23.58
N ASN A 72 -7.83 -4.46 23.44
CA ASN A 72 -8.57 -5.48 24.20
C ASN A 72 -8.40 -5.37 25.75
N ARG A 73 -7.48 -4.53 26.24
CA ARG A 73 -7.39 -4.21 27.68
C ARG A 73 -8.53 -3.32 28.18
N PHE A 74 -9.23 -2.68 27.26
CA PHE A 74 -10.39 -1.83 27.55
C PHE A 74 -11.71 -2.58 27.34
N ASP A 75 -11.67 -3.90 27.09
CA ASP A 75 -12.83 -4.76 26.86
C ASP A 75 -13.81 -4.62 28.04
N SER A 76 -14.99 -4.06 27.75
CA SER A 76 -16.05 -3.79 28.71
C SER A 76 -17.40 -4.22 28.14
N PRO A 77 -18.14 -5.10 28.83
CA PRO A 77 -19.48 -5.50 28.39
C PRO A 77 -20.44 -4.32 28.24
N GLN A 78 -20.21 -3.22 28.96
CA GLN A 78 -21.01 -2.00 28.87
C GLN A 78 -20.71 -1.26 27.55
N PHE A 79 -19.44 -1.25 27.13
CA PHE A 79 -19.03 -0.64 25.86
C PHE A 79 -19.58 -1.45 24.68
N GLU A 80 -19.48 -2.76 24.72
CA GLU A 80 -20.02 -3.66 23.69
C GLU A 80 -21.54 -3.49 23.54
N ALA A 81 -22.30 -3.44 24.68
CA ALA A 81 -23.72 -3.16 24.67
C ALA A 81 -24.07 -1.77 24.09
N ALA A 82 -23.25 -0.76 24.37
CA ALA A 82 -23.42 0.58 23.77
C ALA A 82 -23.14 0.56 22.28
N LEU A 83 -22.12 -0.16 21.82
CA LEU A 83 -21.77 -0.30 20.41
C LEU A 83 -22.89 -0.95 19.60
N HIS A 84 -23.47 -2.06 20.10
CA HIS A 84 -24.63 -2.72 19.49
C HIS A 84 -25.87 -1.84 19.42
N ARG A 85 -26.08 -0.97 20.41
CA ARG A 85 -27.17 0.02 20.37
C ARG A 85 -26.96 1.11 19.32
N LEU A 86 -25.70 1.55 19.13
CA LEU A 86 -25.35 2.60 18.18
C LEU A 86 -25.30 2.11 16.73
N LEU A 87 -24.90 0.87 16.53
CA LEU A 87 -24.67 0.27 15.19
C LEU A 87 -25.42 -1.07 15.04
N PRO A 88 -26.76 -1.11 15.22
CA PRO A 88 -27.53 -2.36 15.19
C PRO A 88 -27.46 -3.08 13.83
N ALA A 89 -27.22 -2.34 12.75
CA ALA A 89 -27.11 -2.89 11.39
C ALA A 89 -25.82 -3.72 11.17
N MET A 90 -24.84 -3.61 12.06
CA MET A 90 -23.55 -4.33 11.92
C MET A 90 -23.60 -5.73 12.54
N GLY A 91 -24.67 -6.09 13.25
CA GLY A 91 -24.89 -7.41 13.86
C GLY A 91 -23.90 -7.76 14.99
N ASP A 92 -24.04 -8.98 15.51
CA ASP A 92 -23.25 -9.49 16.65
C ASP A 92 -21.76 -9.71 16.32
N ALA A 93 -21.40 -9.75 15.03
CA ALA A 93 -20.01 -9.88 14.60
C ALA A 93 -19.19 -8.60 14.83
N PHE A 94 -19.87 -7.45 15.05
CA PHE A 94 -19.22 -6.16 15.27
C PHE A 94 -18.93 -5.95 16.76
N ASN A 95 -17.77 -6.37 17.17
CA ASN A 95 -17.26 -6.24 18.53
C ASN A 95 -16.17 -5.16 18.63
N GLU A 96 -15.66 -4.94 19.82
CA GLU A 96 -14.62 -3.95 20.11
C GLU A 96 -13.34 -4.15 19.26
N THR A 97 -12.89 -5.39 19.11
CA THR A 97 -11.72 -5.71 18.26
C THR A 97 -11.97 -5.30 16.80
N THR A 98 -13.18 -5.54 16.31
CA THR A 98 -13.59 -5.13 14.95
C THR A 98 -13.66 -3.61 14.80
N LEU A 99 -14.13 -2.88 15.83
CA LEU A 99 -14.13 -1.42 15.84
C LEU A 99 -12.70 -0.87 15.77
N VAL A 100 -11.77 -1.41 16.56
CA VAL A 100 -10.36 -0.99 16.51
C VAL A 100 -9.76 -1.27 15.12
N LEU A 101 -10.10 -2.41 14.52
CA LEU A 101 -9.68 -2.73 13.18
C LEU A 101 -10.27 -1.75 12.15
N LEU A 102 -11.53 -1.34 12.31
CA LEU A 102 -12.16 -0.30 11.49
C LEU A 102 -11.40 1.03 11.58
N ILE A 103 -11.01 1.43 12.79
CA ILE A 103 -10.24 2.67 13.02
C ILE A 103 -8.85 2.55 12.36
N ILE A 104 -8.15 1.43 12.51
CA ILE A 104 -6.86 1.16 11.86
C ILE A 104 -7.01 1.25 10.33
N ALA A 105 -8.04 0.61 9.78
CA ALA A 105 -8.32 0.61 8.35
C ALA A 105 -8.59 2.04 7.84
N TRP A 106 -9.43 2.79 8.57
CA TRP A 106 -9.78 4.17 8.23
C TRP A 106 -8.58 5.10 8.25
N ILE A 107 -7.77 5.06 9.32
CA ILE A 107 -6.55 5.87 9.44
C ILE A 107 -5.57 5.50 8.31
N SER A 108 -5.36 4.22 8.07
CA SER A 108 -4.44 3.74 7.04
C SER A 108 -4.87 4.19 5.64
N MET A 109 -6.16 4.08 5.32
CA MET A 109 -6.69 4.51 4.01
C MET A 109 -6.62 6.03 3.87
N ALA A 110 -7.10 6.80 4.84
CA ALA A 110 -7.06 8.26 4.82
C ALA A 110 -5.62 8.79 4.70
N ALA A 111 -4.70 8.25 5.50
CA ALA A 111 -3.29 8.60 5.43
C ALA A 111 -2.65 8.22 4.08
N SER A 112 -3.01 7.08 3.50
CA SER A 112 -2.54 6.67 2.16
C SER A 112 -2.97 7.66 1.08
N ILE A 113 -4.22 8.13 1.11
CA ILE A 113 -4.73 9.14 0.16
C ILE A 113 -3.95 10.46 0.33
N VAL A 114 -3.80 10.94 1.57
CA VAL A 114 -3.09 12.21 1.86
C VAL A 114 -1.63 12.14 1.41
N VAL A 115 -0.93 11.08 1.77
CA VAL A 115 0.49 10.90 1.41
C VAL A 115 0.68 10.74 -0.09
N THR A 116 -0.22 10.04 -0.77
CA THR A 116 -0.20 9.92 -2.24
C THR A 116 -0.46 11.28 -2.92
N ARG A 117 -1.40 12.08 -2.38
CA ARG A 117 -1.61 13.46 -2.83
C ARG A 117 -0.33 14.30 -2.75
N GLU A 118 0.36 14.27 -1.61
CA GLU A 118 1.60 15.02 -1.41
C GLU A 118 2.73 14.53 -2.35
N THR A 119 2.78 13.21 -2.58
CA THR A 119 3.71 12.62 -3.55
C THR A 119 3.44 13.13 -4.96
N LEU A 120 2.19 13.11 -5.41
CA LEU A 120 1.78 13.61 -6.72
C LEU A 120 2.01 15.12 -6.84
N LEU A 121 1.67 15.90 -5.81
CA LEU A 121 1.91 17.33 -5.79
C LEU A 121 3.40 17.66 -5.96
N LYS A 122 4.27 16.89 -5.33
CA LYS A 122 5.73 17.04 -5.49
C LYS A 122 6.21 16.71 -6.90
N LEU A 123 5.58 15.76 -7.57
CA LEU A 123 5.98 15.29 -8.91
C LEU A 123 5.39 16.14 -10.04
N THR A 124 4.18 16.65 -9.87
CA THR A 124 3.42 17.34 -10.92
C THR A 124 3.36 18.85 -10.73
N GLY A 125 3.41 19.34 -9.50
CA GLY A 125 3.16 20.75 -9.16
C GLY A 125 1.69 21.16 -9.22
N ASP A 126 0.78 20.29 -9.64
CA ASP A 126 -0.65 20.57 -9.80
C ASP A 126 -1.44 20.08 -8.57
N ALA A 127 -1.92 21.03 -7.76
CA ALA A 127 -2.63 20.71 -6.53
C ALA A 127 -4.02 20.13 -6.76
N LEU A 128 -4.72 20.52 -7.81
CA LEU A 128 -6.07 20.05 -8.10
C LEU A 128 -6.02 18.60 -8.62
N LEU A 129 -5.19 18.36 -9.63
CA LEU A 129 -4.99 17.01 -10.17
C LEU A 129 -4.48 16.06 -9.09
N SER A 130 -3.48 16.48 -8.30
CA SER A 130 -2.91 15.65 -7.22
C SER A 130 -3.95 15.26 -6.18
N SER A 131 -4.87 16.18 -5.84
CA SER A 131 -5.94 15.91 -4.88
C SER A 131 -6.93 14.86 -5.40
N TRP A 132 -7.34 14.95 -6.64
CA TRP A 132 -8.29 13.98 -7.20
C TRP A 132 -7.63 12.67 -7.62
N ALA A 133 -6.42 12.72 -8.17
CA ALA A 133 -5.69 11.50 -8.53
C ALA A 133 -5.27 10.66 -7.31
N ALA A 134 -5.19 11.25 -6.11
CA ALA A 134 -4.95 10.48 -4.89
C ALA A 134 -6.06 9.46 -4.58
N PHE A 135 -7.28 9.68 -5.05
CA PHE A 135 -8.38 8.72 -4.94
C PHE A 135 -8.24 7.49 -5.83
N LEU A 136 -7.21 7.42 -6.68
CA LEU A 136 -6.81 6.18 -7.32
C LEU A 136 -6.39 5.11 -6.30
N VAL A 137 -5.92 5.51 -5.10
CA VAL A 137 -5.59 4.57 -4.02
C VAL A 137 -6.81 3.77 -3.60
N PRO A 138 -7.90 4.35 -3.08
CA PRO A 138 -9.08 3.58 -2.71
C PRO A 138 -9.75 2.92 -3.93
N TYR A 139 -9.74 3.52 -5.12
CA TYR A 139 -10.23 2.88 -6.35
C TYR A 139 -9.52 1.55 -6.60
N MET A 140 -8.19 1.55 -6.66
CA MET A 140 -7.41 0.33 -6.86
C MET A 140 -7.56 -0.66 -5.70
N ALA A 141 -7.66 -0.14 -4.46
CA ALA A 141 -7.85 -0.94 -3.26
C ALA A 141 -9.21 -1.67 -3.27
N TYR A 142 -10.28 -1.05 -3.77
CA TYR A 142 -11.56 -1.73 -3.94
C TYR A 142 -11.44 -2.99 -4.78
N PHE A 143 -10.78 -2.90 -5.94
CA PHE A 143 -10.59 -4.06 -6.83
C PHE A 143 -9.59 -5.07 -6.25
N THR A 144 -8.63 -4.62 -5.46
CA THR A 144 -7.60 -5.52 -4.92
C THR A 144 -8.07 -6.24 -3.65
N TYR A 145 -8.87 -5.58 -2.80
CA TYR A 145 -9.25 -6.12 -1.49
C TYR A 145 -10.73 -6.52 -1.38
N ILE A 146 -11.64 -5.96 -2.19
CA ILE A 146 -13.09 -6.12 -2.00
C ILE A 146 -13.77 -6.69 -3.24
N LEU A 147 -13.59 -6.10 -4.43
CA LEU A 147 -14.32 -6.41 -5.65
C LEU A 147 -13.61 -7.41 -6.58
N ASN A 148 -12.63 -8.15 -6.09
CA ASN A 148 -11.96 -9.14 -6.92
C ASN A 148 -12.74 -10.46 -6.96
N PHE A 149 -12.42 -11.32 -7.92
CA PHE A 149 -13.03 -12.64 -8.10
C PHE A 149 -12.36 -13.75 -7.28
N GLY A 150 -11.40 -13.39 -6.42
CA GLY A 150 -10.69 -14.30 -5.54
C GLY A 150 -11.27 -14.31 -4.12
N PRO A 151 -10.68 -15.08 -3.21
CA PRO A 151 -11.09 -15.08 -1.82
C PRO A 151 -10.78 -13.74 -1.14
N HIS A 152 -11.77 -13.18 -0.45
CA HIS A 152 -11.67 -11.94 0.31
C HIS A 152 -11.46 -12.28 1.78
N PHE A 153 -10.27 -12.10 2.29
CA PHE A 153 -9.94 -12.37 3.69
C PHE A 153 -9.73 -11.06 4.45
N LEU A 154 -10.34 -10.99 5.63
CA LEU A 154 -10.08 -9.90 6.56
C LEU A 154 -8.73 -10.11 7.24
N LEU A 155 -7.74 -9.34 6.85
CA LEU A 155 -6.41 -9.38 7.45
C LEU A 155 -6.01 -8.02 8.01
N PRO A 156 -5.75 -7.95 9.33
CA PRO A 156 -5.59 -6.67 10.03
C PRO A 156 -4.42 -5.79 9.55
N TYR A 157 -3.45 -6.38 8.88
CA TYR A 157 -2.19 -5.76 8.48
C TYR A 157 -2.14 -5.28 7.02
N ASP A 158 -3.16 -5.59 6.19
CA ASP A 158 -3.12 -5.28 4.75
C ASP A 158 -3.16 -3.76 4.49
N LEU A 159 -4.09 -3.02 5.10
CA LEU A 159 -4.20 -1.57 4.91
C LEU A 159 -3.05 -0.78 5.56
N PRO A 160 -2.58 -1.11 6.77
CA PRO A 160 -1.33 -0.57 7.27
C PRO A 160 -0.13 -0.82 6.35
N SER A 161 -0.02 -1.99 5.70
CA SER A 161 1.03 -2.24 4.70
C SER A 161 0.93 -1.27 3.52
N LEU A 162 -0.26 -1.06 2.96
CA LEU A 162 -0.49 -0.09 1.91
C LEU A 162 -0.03 1.31 2.33
N PHE A 163 -0.40 1.74 3.55
CA PHE A 163 0.05 3.04 4.09
C PHE A 163 1.58 3.14 4.18
N PHE A 164 2.26 2.12 4.70
CA PHE A 164 3.72 2.14 4.80
C PHE A 164 4.39 2.23 3.42
N PHE A 165 3.83 1.60 2.40
CA PHE A 165 4.35 1.73 1.04
C PHE A 165 4.08 3.11 0.44
N CYS A 166 2.91 3.72 0.68
CA CYS A 166 2.64 5.11 0.30
C CYS A 166 3.63 6.07 0.98
N ALA A 167 3.85 5.91 2.29
CA ALA A 167 4.79 6.73 3.07
C ALA A 167 6.24 6.52 2.60
N GLY A 168 6.63 5.28 2.32
CA GLY A 168 7.94 4.94 1.76
C GLY A 168 8.17 5.63 0.42
N LEU A 169 7.23 5.53 -0.50
CA LEU A 169 7.32 6.18 -1.81
C LEU A 169 7.39 7.72 -1.69
N TYR A 170 6.61 8.31 -0.78
CA TYR A 170 6.70 9.74 -0.47
C TYR A 170 8.10 10.14 0.00
N LEU A 171 8.68 9.40 0.95
CA LEU A 171 10.03 9.68 1.47
C LEU A 171 11.10 9.52 0.38
N LEU A 172 10.93 8.56 -0.54
CA LEU A 172 11.79 8.40 -1.72
C LEU A 172 11.73 9.61 -2.65
N VAL A 173 10.53 10.11 -2.94
CA VAL A 173 10.32 11.31 -3.78
C VAL A 173 10.88 12.54 -3.09
N MET A 174 10.70 12.67 -1.78
CA MET A 174 11.23 13.75 -0.93
C MET A 174 12.73 13.64 -0.66
N ARG A 175 13.39 12.54 -1.05
CA ARG A 175 14.83 12.26 -0.81
C ARG A 175 15.18 12.29 0.67
N ARG A 176 14.42 11.59 1.50
CA ARG A 176 14.64 11.50 2.94
C ARG A 176 15.06 10.08 3.35
N PRO A 177 16.26 9.58 2.93
CA PRO A 177 16.66 8.19 3.19
C PRO A 177 16.81 7.90 4.68
N LEU A 178 17.20 8.89 5.49
CA LEU A 178 17.31 8.71 6.94
C LEU A 178 15.96 8.34 7.58
N LEU A 179 14.85 8.90 7.10
CA LEU A 179 13.50 8.58 7.60
C LEU A 179 12.98 7.25 7.08
N LEU A 180 13.53 6.72 5.98
CA LEU A 180 13.18 5.39 5.49
C LEU A 180 13.66 4.28 6.43
N VAL A 181 14.77 4.45 7.14
CA VAL A 181 15.29 3.43 8.06
C VAL A 181 14.28 3.08 9.16
N PRO A 182 13.79 4.03 9.99
CA PRO A 182 12.78 3.73 11.00
C PRO A 182 11.43 3.34 10.37
N LEU A 183 11.06 3.90 9.21
CA LEU A 183 9.85 3.48 8.52
C LEU A 183 9.90 1.99 8.16
N ILE A 184 11.01 1.50 7.60
CA ILE A 184 11.20 0.11 7.24
C ILE A 184 11.18 -0.78 8.49
N ALA A 185 11.81 -0.35 9.58
CA ALA A 185 11.77 -1.09 10.84
C ALA A 185 10.31 -1.32 11.30
N ILE A 186 9.50 -0.25 11.36
CA ILE A 186 8.10 -0.33 11.77
C ILE A 186 7.26 -1.12 10.76
N ALA A 187 7.45 -0.87 9.46
CA ALA A 187 6.75 -1.56 8.40
C ALA A 187 7.04 -3.07 8.40
N THR A 188 8.25 -3.49 8.78
CA THR A 188 8.65 -4.90 8.88
C THR A 188 7.90 -5.60 10.01
N LEU A 189 7.63 -4.93 11.13
CA LEU A 189 6.77 -5.46 12.19
C LEU A 189 5.33 -5.67 11.72
N ASN A 190 4.90 -4.93 10.68
CA ASN A 190 3.58 -5.11 10.09
C ASN A 190 3.60 -6.17 8.97
N ARG A 191 4.61 -6.15 8.10
CA ARG A 191 4.75 -7.13 7.01
C ARG A 191 6.17 -7.15 6.43
N GLU A 192 6.68 -8.35 6.20
CA GLU A 192 8.02 -8.62 5.65
C GLU A 192 8.26 -8.04 4.25
N THR A 193 7.20 -7.81 3.49
CA THR A 193 7.24 -7.21 2.14
C THR A 193 7.82 -5.79 2.11
N SER A 194 7.95 -5.12 3.26
CA SER A 194 8.67 -3.85 3.40
C SER A 194 10.10 -3.87 2.81
N LEU A 195 10.71 -5.05 2.66
CA LEU A 195 11.99 -5.26 1.95
C LEU A 195 11.99 -4.64 0.55
N PHE A 196 10.86 -4.65 -0.16
CA PHE A 196 10.77 -4.08 -1.51
C PHE A 196 10.93 -2.55 -1.54
N LEU A 197 10.69 -1.85 -0.43
CA LEU A 197 10.99 -0.41 -0.33
C LEU A 197 12.50 -0.13 -0.49
N ILE A 198 13.35 -1.07 -0.05
CA ILE A 198 14.81 -0.98 -0.25
C ILE A 198 15.13 -1.12 -1.75
N GLY A 199 14.43 -2.03 -2.45
CA GLY A 199 14.54 -2.18 -3.91
C GLY A 199 14.14 -0.89 -4.65
N PHE A 200 13.01 -0.28 -4.29
CA PHE A 200 12.61 1.02 -4.83
C PHE A 200 13.65 2.10 -4.54
N TYR A 201 14.18 2.17 -3.31
CA TYR A 201 15.21 3.12 -2.92
C TYR A 201 16.45 2.98 -3.80
N LEU A 202 16.99 1.78 -3.94
CA LEU A 202 18.17 1.50 -4.76
C LEU A 202 17.95 1.91 -6.22
N LEU A 203 16.85 1.49 -6.83
CA LEU A 203 16.57 1.81 -8.22
C LEU A 203 16.34 3.32 -8.42
N PHE A 204 15.65 4.00 -7.48
CA PHE A 204 15.41 5.43 -7.57
C PHE A 204 16.70 6.24 -7.44
N GLU A 205 17.56 5.92 -6.48
CA GLU A 205 18.78 6.68 -6.23
C GLU A 205 19.89 6.36 -7.24
N LEU A 206 20.07 5.09 -7.61
CA LEU A 206 21.07 4.71 -8.62
C LEU A 206 20.71 5.23 -10.02
N SER A 207 19.40 5.37 -10.33
CA SER A 207 18.95 5.90 -11.60
C SER A 207 19.31 7.36 -11.84
N ARG A 208 19.52 8.11 -10.75
CA ARG A 208 19.83 9.54 -10.82
C ARG A 208 21.30 9.83 -11.11
N GLY A 209 22.13 8.79 -11.24
CA GLY A 209 23.56 8.92 -11.43
C GLY A 209 24.26 9.53 -10.20
N GLY A 210 25.50 9.92 -10.35
CA GLY A 210 26.27 10.57 -9.31
C GLY A 210 27.70 10.04 -9.21
N ASP A 211 28.51 10.76 -8.46
CA ASP A 211 29.89 10.42 -8.17
C ASP A 211 30.02 9.20 -7.25
N ARG A 212 31.27 8.76 -7.02
CA ARG A 212 31.55 7.62 -6.15
C ARG A 212 31.07 7.86 -4.72
N LYS A 213 31.20 9.09 -4.18
CA LYS A 213 30.77 9.41 -2.81
C LYS A 213 29.27 9.22 -2.63
N ARG A 214 28.48 9.69 -3.60
CA ARG A 214 27.03 9.51 -3.59
C ARG A 214 26.63 8.04 -3.68
N ARG A 215 27.27 7.25 -4.55
CA ARG A 215 26.99 5.81 -4.65
C ARG A 215 27.28 5.09 -3.33
N VAL A 216 28.40 5.41 -2.67
CA VAL A 216 28.72 4.87 -1.34
C VAL A 216 27.64 5.24 -0.32
N ALA A 217 27.20 6.50 -0.29
CA ALA A 217 26.13 6.93 0.62
C ALA A 217 24.80 6.18 0.35
N VAL A 218 24.42 5.99 -0.93
CA VAL A 218 23.23 5.21 -1.30
C VAL A 218 23.32 3.78 -0.79
N LEU A 219 24.48 3.13 -0.98
CA LEU A 219 24.68 1.76 -0.49
C LEU A 219 24.69 1.68 1.04
N ALA A 220 25.27 2.68 1.72
CA ALA A 220 25.28 2.75 3.18
C ALA A 220 23.85 2.87 3.75
N TYR A 221 22.99 3.73 3.17
CA TYR A 221 21.59 3.81 3.57
C TYR A 221 20.82 2.52 3.26
N ALA A 222 21.05 1.90 2.11
CA ALA A 222 20.43 0.62 1.78
C ALA A 222 20.83 -0.48 2.78
N ALA A 223 22.11 -0.51 3.17
CA ALA A 223 22.61 -1.44 4.18
C ALA A 223 21.98 -1.18 5.56
N ALA A 224 21.82 0.10 5.96
CA ALA A 224 21.14 0.46 7.20
C ALA A 224 19.66 0.04 7.20
N MET A 225 18.95 0.24 6.07
CA MET A 225 17.57 -0.21 5.89
C MET A 225 17.47 -1.74 5.97
N LEU A 226 18.39 -2.45 5.31
CA LEU A 226 18.44 -3.92 5.35
C LEU A 226 18.75 -4.44 6.75
N ALA A 227 19.68 -3.82 7.45
CA ALA A 227 19.99 -4.17 8.84
C ALA A 227 18.77 -3.95 9.75
N ALA A 228 18.05 -2.85 9.60
CA ALA A 228 16.81 -2.59 10.33
C ALA A 228 15.73 -3.64 10.01
N TRP A 229 15.56 -4.00 8.74
CA TRP A 229 14.65 -5.06 8.33
C TRP A 229 15.03 -6.42 8.95
N ILE A 230 16.30 -6.82 8.87
CA ILE A 230 16.78 -8.08 9.46
C ILE A 230 16.57 -8.08 10.98
N ALA A 231 16.94 -6.99 11.67
CA ALA A 231 16.77 -6.88 13.12
C ALA A 231 15.30 -7.08 13.53
N MET A 232 14.36 -6.42 12.84
CA MET A 232 12.94 -6.57 13.15
C MET A 232 12.39 -7.97 12.79
N ARG A 233 12.87 -8.58 11.72
CA ARG A 233 12.52 -9.98 11.39
C ARG A 233 13.01 -10.94 12.48
N LEU A 234 14.24 -10.77 12.96
CA LEU A 234 14.77 -11.61 14.05
C LEU A 234 13.97 -11.43 15.35
N VAL A 235 13.57 -10.19 15.69
CA VAL A 235 12.70 -9.93 16.84
C VAL A 235 11.37 -10.68 16.70
N VAL A 236 10.71 -10.58 15.56
CA VAL A 236 9.41 -11.22 15.30
C VAL A 236 9.54 -12.75 15.33
N LEU A 237 10.59 -13.31 14.72
CA LEU A 237 10.84 -14.75 14.73
C LEU A 237 11.17 -15.25 16.13
N HIS A 238 11.92 -14.48 16.93
CA HIS A 238 12.17 -14.84 18.33
C HIS A 238 10.89 -14.88 19.16
N LEU A 239 9.98 -13.93 18.95
CA LEU A 239 8.73 -13.83 19.71
C LEU A 239 7.71 -14.89 19.30
N TYR A 240 7.61 -15.22 18.01
CA TYR A 240 6.50 -16.02 17.46
C TYR A 240 6.93 -17.23 16.63
N GLY A 241 8.24 -17.46 16.45
CA GLY A 241 8.76 -18.56 15.63
C GLY A 241 8.37 -19.96 16.14
N HIS A 242 7.89 -20.08 17.39
CA HIS A 242 7.40 -21.31 17.98
C HIS A 242 5.90 -21.57 17.73
N ASN A 243 5.16 -20.59 17.19
CA ASN A 243 3.76 -20.78 16.87
C ASN A 243 3.57 -21.85 15.77
N PRO A 244 2.47 -22.61 15.78
CA PRO A 244 2.22 -23.62 14.76
C PRO A 244 2.13 -23.01 13.38
N VAL A 245 2.68 -23.69 12.37
CA VAL A 245 2.57 -23.25 10.97
C VAL A 245 1.17 -23.61 10.46
N ALA A 246 0.47 -22.64 9.87
CA ALA A 246 -0.81 -22.90 9.24
C ALA A 246 -0.67 -23.93 8.10
N ALA A 247 -1.61 -24.87 8.00
CA ALA A 247 -1.57 -25.93 7.01
C ALA A 247 -1.47 -25.39 5.56
N ALA A 248 -2.16 -24.26 5.30
CA ALA A 248 -2.10 -23.56 4.01
C ALA A 248 -0.75 -22.85 3.75
N SER A 249 0.08 -22.66 4.78
CA SER A 249 1.32 -21.89 4.73
C SER A 249 2.57 -22.74 4.85
N ARG A 250 2.47 -24.05 4.71
CA ARG A 250 3.68 -24.89 4.65
C ARG A 250 4.53 -24.43 3.46
N MET A 251 5.46 -23.55 3.74
CA MET A 251 6.34 -22.89 2.76
C MET A 251 7.31 -23.85 2.06
N ALA A 252 7.40 -25.12 2.51
CA ALA A 252 8.24 -26.13 1.85
C ALA A 252 7.81 -26.40 0.40
N ASP A 253 6.54 -26.13 0.07
CA ASP A 253 6.04 -26.30 -1.28
C ASP A 253 6.12 -24.98 -2.03
N LEU A 254 7.09 -24.84 -2.92
CA LEU A 254 7.11 -23.77 -3.92
C LEU A 254 5.74 -23.72 -4.60
N LYS A 255 5.06 -22.56 -4.49
CA LYS A 255 3.71 -22.37 -5.04
C LYS A 255 3.69 -22.27 -6.57
N LEU A 256 4.85 -22.41 -7.23
CA LEU A 256 5.01 -22.24 -8.67
C LEU A 256 3.99 -23.07 -9.48
N TRP A 257 3.90 -24.37 -9.22
CA TRP A 257 3.02 -25.25 -9.99
C TRP A 257 1.54 -24.93 -9.76
N GLN A 258 1.18 -24.61 -8.52
CA GLN A 258 -0.16 -24.16 -8.18
C GLN A 258 -0.50 -22.85 -8.92
N ASN A 259 0.41 -21.89 -8.93
CA ASN A 259 0.23 -20.59 -9.57
C ASN A 259 0.20 -20.70 -11.10
N LEU A 260 1.05 -21.54 -11.70
CA LEU A 260 0.96 -21.85 -13.12
C LEU A 260 -0.39 -22.48 -13.46
N GLY A 261 -0.88 -23.38 -12.60
CA GLY A 261 -2.23 -23.96 -12.75
C GLY A 261 -3.35 -22.91 -12.71
N PHE A 262 -3.20 -21.83 -11.93
CA PHE A 262 -4.16 -20.72 -11.96
C PHE A 262 -4.04 -19.89 -13.24
N LEU A 263 -2.83 -19.61 -13.71
CA LEU A 263 -2.59 -18.78 -14.90
C LEU A 263 -3.10 -19.44 -16.19
N VAL A 264 -3.03 -20.77 -16.31
CA VAL A 264 -3.53 -21.47 -17.51
C VAL A 264 -5.03 -21.66 -17.53
N LYS A 265 -5.75 -21.40 -16.43
CA LYS A 265 -7.21 -21.55 -16.35
C LYS A 265 -7.92 -20.23 -16.66
N PRO A 266 -8.65 -20.09 -17.79
CA PRO A 266 -9.29 -18.82 -18.18
C PRO A 266 -10.25 -18.25 -17.14
N GLN A 267 -10.86 -19.08 -16.31
CA GLN A 267 -11.77 -18.67 -15.23
C GLN A 267 -11.11 -17.75 -14.19
N HIS A 268 -9.79 -17.75 -14.06
CA HIS A 268 -9.04 -16.89 -13.13
C HIS A 268 -8.55 -15.57 -13.78
N TRP A 269 -8.62 -15.46 -15.11
CA TRP A 269 -8.13 -14.26 -15.81
C TRP A 269 -8.87 -12.97 -15.42
N PRO A 270 -10.20 -12.97 -15.18
CA PRO A 270 -10.88 -11.76 -14.68
C PRO A 270 -10.29 -11.27 -13.36
N ALA A 271 -9.91 -12.19 -12.45
CA ALA A 271 -9.28 -11.84 -11.19
C ALA A 271 -7.93 -11.16 -11.42
N PHE A 272 -7.06 -11.74 -12.26
CA PHE A 272 -5.75 -11.14 -12.57
C PHE A 272 -5.87 -9.81 -13.32
N ALA A 273 -6.82 -9.71 -14.25
CA ALA A 273 -7.06 -8.48 -14.99
C ALA A 273 -7.59 -7.35 -14.10
N SER A 274 -8.37 -7.68 -13.06
CA SER A 274 -8.94 -6.69 -12.12
C SER A 274 -7.94 -6.12 -11.13
N VAL A 275 -6.74 -6.70 -11.01
CA VAL A 275 -5.69 -6.16 -10.14
C VAL A 275 -5.48 -4.67 -10.44
N PHE A 276 -5.45 -3.86 -9.38
CA PHE A 276 -5.37 -2.39 -9.48
C PHE A 276 -6.50 -1.75 -10.32
N GLY A 277 -7.70 -2.35 -10.37
CA GLY A 277 -8.82 -1.80 -11.13
C GLY A 277 -8.53 -1.68 -12.62
N PHE A 278 -7.94 -2.71 -13.23
CA PHE A 278 -7.60 -2.79 -14.66
C PHE A 278 -6.59 -1.73 -15.14
N THR A 279 -5.89 -1.05 -14.25
CA THR A 279 -4.98 0.06 -14.61
C THR A 279 -3.58 -0.40 -15.03
N LEU A 280 -3.20 -1.63 -14.72
CA LEU A 280 -1.86 -2.15 -15.01
C LEU A 280 -1.50 -2.06 -16.51
N PRO A 281 -2.36 -2.49 -17.47
CA PRO A 281 -2.08 -2.32 -18.90
C PRO A 281 -1.90 -0.85 -19.29
N ILE A 282 -2.69 0.06 -18.72
CA ILE A 282 -2.62 1.50 -19.00
C ILE A 282 -1.23 2.04 -18.63
N VAL A 283 -0.73 1.69 -17.43
CA VAL A 283 0.60 2.13 -17.00
C VAL A 283 1.70 1.61 -17.93
N PHE A 284 1.62 0.34 -18.39
CA PHE A 284 2.60 -0.21 -19.33
C PHE A 284 2.56 0.43 -20.71
N VAL A 285 1.36 0.63 -21.28
CA VAL A 285 1.19 1.25 -22.61
C VAL A 285 1.69 2.70 -22.60
N TYR A 286 1.32 3.45 -21.56
CA TYR A 286 1.65 4.87 -21.44
C TYR A 286 2.93 5.15 -20.65
N ARG A 287 3.79 4.14 -20.40
CA ARG A 287 5.04 4.28 -19.62
C ARG A 287 5.98 5.39 -20.12
N ARG A 288 5.90 5.78 -21.40
CA ARG A 288 6.66 6.90 -21.97
C ARG A 288 6.40 8.23 -21.27
N TYR A 289 5.24 8.39 -20.62
CA TYR A 289 4.87 9.57 -19.83
C TYR A 289 5.32 9.48 -18.37
N LEU A 290 5.90 8.36 -17.92
CA LEU A 290 6.46 8.24 -16.60
C LEU A 290 7.77 9.03 -16.49
N LYS A 291 7.65 10.26 -16.06
CA LYS A 291 8.78 11.14 -15.78
C LYS A 291 8.66 11.64 -14.32
N PRO A 292 9.77 11.76 -13.61
CA PRO A 292 11.17 11.49 -14.00
C PRO A 292 11.47 9.99 -14.16
N ASP A 293 12.57 9.65 -14.82
CA ASP A 293 12.96 8.30 -15.26
C ASP A 293 13.03 7.26 -14.12
N PHE A 294 13.25 7.69 -12.88
CA PHE A 294 13.24 6.78 -11.74
C PHE A 294 11.87 6.11 -11.54
N LEU A 295 10.76 6.77 -11.92
CA LEU A 295 9.44 6.14 -11.90
C LEU A 295 9.35 5.00 -12.93
N THR A 296 9.88 5.20 -14.14
CA THR A 296 9.92 4.12 -15.14
C THR A 296 10.71 2.91 -14.63
N ARG A 297 11.81 3.14 -13.94
CA ARG A 297 12.62 2.05 -13.33
C ARG A 297 11.93 1.35 -12.18
N GLY A 298 11.00 2.02 -11.50
CA GLY A 298 10.15 1.40 -10.48
C GLY A 298 9.34 0.21 -11.02
N LEU A 299 9.04 0.16 -12.33
CA LEU A 299 8.41 -1.00 -12.97
C LEU A 299 9.24 -2.28 -12.84
N ILE A 300 10.57 -2.17 -12.67
CA ILE A 300 11.45 -3.32 -12.42
C ILE A 300 11.13 -3.95 -11.08
N VAL A 301 10.88 -3.13 -10.03
CA VAL A 301 10.49 -3.68 -8.71
C VAL A 301 9.16 -4.42 -8.82
N ILE A 302 8.20 -3.87 -9.59
CA ILE A 302 6.92 -4.54 -9.82
C ILE A 302 7.13 -5.89 -10.51
N ALA A 303 7.95 -5.95 -11.55
CA ALA A 303 8.25 -7.18 -12.25
C ALA A 303 8.93 -8.21 -11.33
N LEU A 304 9.88 -7.78 -10.49
CA LEU A 304 10.52 -8.63 -9.49
C LEU A 304 9.53 -9.12 -8.42
N TRP A 305 8.62 -8.26 -7.98
CA TRP A 305 7.57 -8.65 -7.04
C TRP A 305 6.65 -9.70 -7.65
N LEU A 306 6.16 -9.47 -8.86
CA LEU A 306 5.29 -10.42 -9.56
C LEU A 306 6.02 -11.77 -9.74
N ALA A 307 7.29 -11.73 -10.14
CA ALA A 307 8.10 -12.93 -10.28
C ALA A 307 8.26 -13.67 -8.93
N LEU A 308 8.59 -12.95 -7.85
CA LEU A 308 8.73 -13.56 -6.52
C LEU A 308 7.40 -14.16 -6.04
N MET A 309 6.29 -13.45 -6.22
CA MET A 309 4.96 -13.94 -5.80
C MET A 309 4.54 -15.19 -6.58
N LEU A 310 5.05 -15.40 -7.78
CA LEU A 310 4.84 -16.66 -8.53
C LEU A 310 5.40 -17.89 -7.77
N PHE A 311 6.49 -17.69 -7.00
CA PHE A 311 7.14 -18.78 -6.27
C PHE A 311 6.64 -18.92 -4.82
N VAL A 312 6.37 -17.80 -4.13
CA VAL A 312 6.09 -17.84 -2.68
C VAL A 312 4.65 -17.45 -2.32
N GLY A 313 3.97 -16.67 -3.15
CA GLY A 313 2.60 -16.24 -2.94
C GLY A 313 1.58 -17.21 -3.52
N VAL A 314 0.31 -17.03 -3.18
CA VAL A 314 -0.82 -17.69 -3.84
C VAL A 314 -1.48 -16.64 -4.73
N LEU A 315 -1.23 -16.70 -6.06
CA LEU A 315 -1.60 -15.62 -7.00
C LEU A 315 -3.10 -15.31 -7.05
N ILE A 316 -3.96 -16.29 -6.75
CA ILE A 316 -5.41 -16.05 -6.71
C ILE A 316 -5.81 -15.14 -5.53
N GLU A 317 -4.95 -15.03 -4.51
CA GLU A 317 -5.10 -14.05 -3.45
C GLU A 317 -4.57 -12.68 -3.90
N ILE A 318 -5.33 -11.99 -4.73
CA ILE A 318 -4.90 -10.73 -5.39
C ILE A 318 -4.42 -9.66 -4.40
N ARG A 319 -4.90 -9.71 -3.15
CA ARG A 319 -4.48 -8.80 -2.07
C ARG A 319 -2.96 -8.79 -1.80
N ILE A 320 -2.22 -9.84 -2.23
CA ILE A 320 -0.74 -9.87 -2.12
C ILE A 320 -0.05 -8.78 -2.95
N PHE A 321 -0.77 -8.15 -3.87
CA PHE A 321 -0.31 -7.02 -4.68
C PHE A 321 -0.73 -5.66 -4.10
N GLY A 322 -1.40 -5.65 -2.95
CA GLY A 322 -2.00 -4.43 -2.39
C GLY A 322 -1.00 -3.31 -2.11
N GLU A 323 0.22 -3.62 -1.71
CA GLU A 323 1.26 -2.62 -1.45
C GLU A 323 1.71 -1.90 -2.73
N LEU A 324 1.62 -2.57 -3.89
CA LEU A 324 1.96 -1.97 -5.18
C LEU A 324 0.96 -0.90 -5.63
N ILE A 325 -0.23 -0.84 -5.03
CA ILE A 325 -1.21 0.24 -5.26
C ILE A 325 -0.55 1.61 -5.05
N SER A 326 0.33 1.73 -4.06
CA SER A 326 1.08 2.96 -3.77
C SER A 326 1.82 3.49 -4.99
N TYR A 327 2.58 2.61 -5.67
CA TYR A 327 3.32 2.98 -6.86
C TYR A 327 2.38 3.15 -8.07
N MET A 328 1.41 2.26 -8.27
CA MET A 328 0.50 2.28 -9.41
C MET A 328 -0.36 3.54 -9.44
N SER A 329 -0.86 3.99 -8.29
CA SER A 329 -1.64 5.23 -8.19
C SER A 329 -0.81 6.46 -8.52
N VAL A 330 0.44 6.54 -8.04
CA VAL A 330 1.36 7.63 -8.37
C VAL A 330 1.74 7.58 -9.86
N ALA A 331 2.06 6.41 -10.39
CA ALA A 331 2.42 6.24 -11.80
C ALA A 331 1.29 6.70 -12.73
N LEU A 332 0.06 6.24 -12.47
CA LEU A 332 -1.10 6.63 -13.26
C LEU A 332 -1.41 8.13 -13.14
N GLY A 333 -1.32 8.69 -11.93
CA GLY A 333 -1.50 10.13 -11.72
C GLY A 333 -0.51 10.98 -12.52
N VAL A 334 0.77 10.59 -12.54
CA VAL A 334 1.81 11.25 -13.34
C VAL A 334 1.55 11.09 -14.84
N ILE A 335 1.13 9.90 -15.30
CA ILE A 335 0.78 9.66 -16.70
C ILE A 335 -0.36 10.60 -17.13
N VAL A 336 -1.44 10.66 -16.36
CA VAL A 336 -2.60 11.51 -16.64
C VAL A 336 -2.18 12.97 -16.73
N HIS A 337 -1.42 13.46 -15.74
CA HIS A 337 -0.92 14.84 -15.75
C HIS A 337 -0.13 15.16 -17.03
N ARG A 338 0.85 14.32 -17.37
CA ARG A 338 1.71 14.53 -18.54
C ARG A 338 0.93 14.43 -19.85
N PHE A 339 0.01 13.49 -19.96
CA PHE A 339 -0.83 13.34 -21.13
C PHE A 339 -1.69 14.58 -21.38
N LEU A 340 -2.29 15.15 -20.33
CA LEU A 340 -3.11 16.36 -20.44
C LEU A 340 -2.28 17.59 -20.81
N THR A 341 -1.11 17.78 -20.18
CA THR A 341 -0.23 18.93 -20.46
C THR A 341 0.33 18.89 -21.87
N THR A 342 0.75 17.73 -22.36
CA THR A 342 1.28 17.59 -23.74
C THR A 342 0.20 17.89 -24.78
N ARG A 343 -1.06 17.49 -24.54
CA ARG A 343 -2.16 17.83 -25.46
C ARG A 343 -2.48 19.31 -25.50
N SER A 344 -2.50 19.97 -24.33
CA SER A 344 -2.74 21.41 -24.26
C SER A 344 -1.67 22.21 -25.01
N GLU A 345 -0.39 21.84 -24.87
CA GLU A 345 0.70 22.48 -25.61
C GLU A 345 0.59 22.28 -27.13
N ALA A 346 0.14 21.11 -27.57
CA ALA A 346 -0.06 20.82 -29.00
C ALA A 346 -1.21 21.66 -29.59
N GLN A 347 -2.30 21.84 -28.84
CA GLN A 347 -3.43 22.66 -29.29
C GLN A 347 -3.12 24.16 -29.37
N VAL A 348 -2.24 24.67 -28.52
CA VAL A 348 -1.81 26.08 -28.56
C VAL A 348 -0.88 26.36 -29.74
N ARG A 349 -0.20 25.33 -30.27
CA ARG A 349 0.74 25.47 -31.43
C ARG A 349 0.07 25.25 -32.79
N ALA A 350 -1.12 24.65 -32.80
CA ALA A 350 -1.93 24.44 -34.00
C ALA A 350 -2.86 25.64 -34.27
#